data_08061ee33ae198b992a6df1e7e0b1822
#
_entry.id   08061ee33ae198b992a6df1e7e0b1822
#
_cell.length_a   1.000
_cell.length_b   1.000
_cell.length_c   1.000
_cell.angle_alpha   90.00
_cell.angle_beta   90.00
_cell.angle_gamma   90.00
#
_symmetry.space_group_name_H-M   'P 1'
#
loop_
_entity.id
_entity.type
_entity.pdbx_description
1 polymer ?
#
loop_
_entity_poly.entity_id
_entity_poly.type
_entity_poly.pdbx_seq_one_letter_code
_entity_poly.pdbx_strand_id
1 'polypeptide(L)'
;GFDQKEKTFYIWEGVTYFITEQGVNNTLNFIADHSASGSELVFDYMFKSVVDGDFSRFPFARGLFKMMSFHDQHYIFGIDPARGEAFVNERGLAVVSDIGRNEMMKRYLTQSDGTVIGRPPGFFHIVHAKVP
;
A
#
# COMPACT_ATOMS: atom_id res chain seq x y z
N GLY A 1 -22.64 -8.18 10.64
CA GLY A 1 -22.33 -7.03 9.81
C GLY A 1 -21.30 -6.13 10.46
N PHE A 2 -20.87 -5.09 9.77
CA PHE A 2 -19.94 -4.08 10.31
C PHE A 2 -20.60 -3.30 11.46
N ASP A 3 -19.91 -3.24 12.61
CA ASP A 3 -20.34 -2.45 13.76
C ASP A 3 -19.28 -1.36 14.06
N GLN A 4 -19.67 -0.10 13.96
CA GLN A 4 -18.79 1.04 14.19
C GLN A 4 -18.27 1.17 15.63
N LYS A 5 -18.85 0.43 16.57
CA LYS A 5 -18.44 0.41 17.98
C LYS A 5 -17.37 -0.64 18.28
N GLU A 6 -17.21 -1.60 17.38
CA GLU A 6 -16.25 -2.69 17.51
C GLU A 6 -14.97 -2.37 16.76
N LYS A 7 -13.82 -2.67 17.38
CA LYS A 7 -12.53 -2.54 16.71
C LYS A 7 -12.45 -3.50 15.54
N THR A 8 -12.09 -2.97 14.38
CA THR A 8 -11.98 -3.71 13.13
C THR A 8 -10.53 -3.69 12.65
N PHE A 9 -10.06 -4.83 12.16
CA PHE A 9 -8.81 -4.93 11.43
C PHE A 9 -9.10 -5.06 9.93
N TYR A 10 -8.67 -4.08 9.16
CA TYR A 10 -8.85 -4.02 7.72
C TYR A 10 -7.61 -4.52 7.00
N ILE A 11 -7.79 -5.42 6.05
CA ILE A 11 -6.76 -5.83 5.08
C ILE A 11 -7.21 -5.38 3.70
N TRP A 12 -6.44 -4.50 3.08
CA TRP A 12 -6.74 -3.92 1.77
C TRP A 12 -5.54 -4.08 0.84
N GLU A 13 -5.42 -5.28 0.29
CA GLU A 13 -4.26 -5.74 -0.49
C GLU A 13 -4.60 -5.82 -1.98
N GLY A 14 -3.67 -5.38 -2.83
CA GLY A 14 -3.75 -5.61 -4.26
C GLY A 14 -4.77 -4.76 -5.01
N VAL A 15 -5.26 -3.65 -4.44
CA VAL A 15 -6.38 -2.87 -4.99
C VAL A 15 -6.05 -1.40 -5.23
N THR A 16 -5.30 -0.77 -4.36
CA THR A 16 -5.12 0.69 -4.36
C THR A 16 -4.68 1.23 -5.72
N TYR A 17 -3.77 0.57 -6.39
CA TYR A 17 -3.20 1.00 -7.66
C TYR A 17 -4.11 0.75 -8.89
N PHE A 18 -5.24 0.08 -8.72
CA PHE A 18 -6.24 -0.13 -9.78
C PHE A 18 -7.46 0.80 -9.70
N ILE A 19 -7.56 1.59 -8.64
CA ILE A 19 -8.66 2.54 -8.46
C ILE A 19 -8.15 3.98 -8.49
N THR A 20 -9.06 4.92 -8.68
CA THR A 20 -8.70 6.35 -8.71
C THR A 20 -8.24 6.85 -7.34
N GLU A 21 -7.47 7.94 -7.33
CA GLU A 21 -7.10 8.61 -6.09
C GLU A 21 -8.33 8.97 -5.25
N GLN A 22 -9.43 9.39 -5.90
CA GLN A 22 -10.69 9.65 -5.22
C GLN A 22 -11.25 8.40 -4.54
N GLY A 23 -11.15 7.23 -5.18
CA GLY A 23 -11.56 5.95 -4.60
C GLY A 23 -10.71 5.59 -3.37
N VAL A 24 -9.40 5.80 -3.45
CA VAL A 24 -8.50 5.60 -2.30
C VAL A 24 -8.85 6.56 -1.17
N ASN A 25 -9.03 7.85 -1.47
CA ASN A 25 -9.40 8.86 -0.48
C ASN A 25 -10.73 8.52 0.21
N ASN A 26 -11.75 8.13 -0.56
CA ASN A 26 -13.06 7.78 -0.01
C ASN A 26 -12.96 6.57 0.95
N THR A 27 -12.14 5.57 0.61
CA THR A 27 -11.96 4.38 1.46
C THR A 27 -11.24 4.73 2.76
N LEU A 28 -10.13 5.48 2.68
CA LEU A 28 -9.37 5.87 3.88
C LEU A 28 -10.20 6.78 4.81
N ASN A 29 -10.90 7.77 4.25
CA ASN A 29 -11.77 8.65 5.01
C ASN A 29 -12.93 7.86 5.64
N PHE A 30 -13.54 6.92 4.89
CA PHE A 30 -14.60 6.06 5.45
C PHE A 30 -14.10 5.28 6.67
N ILE A 31 -12.91 4.68 6.59
CA ILE A 31 -12.33 3.94 7.70
C ILE A 31 -12.06 4.87 8.89
N ALA A 32 -11.49 6.05 8.65
CA ALA A 32 -11.19 7.02 9.70
C ALA A 32 -12.47 7.51 10.41
N ASP A 33 -13.52 7.79 9.65
CA ASP A 33 -14.74 8.43 10.16
C ASP A 33 -15.75 7.46 10.79
N HIS A 34 -15.70 6.18 10.36
CA HIS A 34 -16.76 5.21 10.70
C HIS A 34 -16.26 4.00 11.50
N SER A 35 -14.99 3.95 11.91
CA SER A 35 -14.46 2.85 12.70
C SER A 35 -14.18 3.26 14.13
N ALA A 36 -14.31 2.32 15.06
CA ALA A 36 -13.96 2.55 16.45
C ALA A 36 -12.48 2.94 16.59
N SER A 37 -12.18 3.86 17.52
CA SER A 37 -10.80 4.19 17.90
C SER A 37 -10.00 2.94 18.23
N GLY A 38 -8.79 2.85 17.70
CA GLY A 38 -7.93 1.67 17.80
C GLY A 38 -8.24 0.57 16.80
N SER A 39 -9.16 0.79 15.82
CA SER A 39 -9.22 -0.03 14.61
C SER A 39 -7.96 0.16 13.79
N GLU A 40 -7.57 -0.88 13.04
CA GLU A 40 -6.31 -0.89 12.30
C GLU A 40 -6.53 -1.23 10.83
N LEU A 41 -5.66 -0.71 9.97
CA LEU A 41 -5.66 -0.93 8.53
C LEU A 41 -4.28 -1.32 8.07
N VAL A 42 -4.17 -2.37 7.26
CA VAL A 42 -2.98 -2.68 6.47
C VAL A 42 -3.35 -2.61 4.99
N PHE A 43 -2.58 -1.85 4.21
CA PHE A 43 -2.75 -1.77 2.77
C PHE A 43 -1.40 -1.61 2.06
N ASP A 44 -1.37 -1.97 0.79
CA ASP A 44 -0.21 -1.79 -0.08
C ASP A 44 -0.43 -0.65 -1.08
N TYR A 45 0.65 -0.02 -1.50
CA TYR A 45 0.64 0.95 -2.58
C TYR A 45 1.87 0.83 -3.48
N MET A 46 1.71 1.27 -4.71
CA MET A 46 2.77 1.36 -5.70
C MET A 46 3.37 2.78 -5.71
N PHE A 47 4.65 2.91 -6.03
CA PHE A 47 5.29 4.21 -6.20
C PHE A 47 4.67 4.99 -7.35
N LYS A 48 4.29 6.23 -7.09
CA LYS A 48 3.70 7.13 -8.09
C LYS A 48 4.59 7.27 -9.32
N SER A 49 5.90 7.42 -9.15
CA SER A 49 6.86 7.53 -10.27
C SER A 49 6.75 6.36 -11.25
N VAL A 50 6.59 5.14 -10.74
CA VAL A 50 6.46 3.93 -11.55
C VAL A 50 5.10 3.89 -12.26
N VAL A 51 4.03 4.28 -11.57
CA VAL A 51 2.69 4.40 -12.17
C VAL A 51 2.69 5.45 -13.30
N ASP A 52 3.41 6.54 -13.11
CA ASP A 52 3.57 7.61 -14.12
C ASP A 52 4.52 7.23 -15.28
N GLY A 53 5.08 6.00 -15.27
CA GLY A 53 5.91 5.47 -16.37
C GLY A 53 7.41 5.74 -16.24
N ASP A 54 7.88 6.25 -15.10
CA ASP A 54 9.32 6.34 -14.82
C ASP A 54 9.85 5.01 -14.28
N PHE A 55 10.43 4.23 -15.16
CA PHE A 55 11.04 2.93 -14.85
C PHE A 55 12.55 3.00 -14.64
N SER A 56 13.14 4.20 -14.52
CA SER A 56 14.61 4.36 -14.42
C SER A 56 15.21 3.59 -13.25
N ARG A 57 14.55 3.60 -12.10
CA ARG A 57 14.97 2.85 -10.90
C ARG A 57 14.57 1.37 -10.93
N PHE A 58 13.56 1.02 -11.71
CA PHE A 58 12.96 -0.32 -11.76
C PHE A 58 12.68 -0.75 -13.22
N PRO A 59 13.73 -0.98 -14.04
CA PRO A 59 13.55 -1.24 -15.47
C PRO A 59 12.63 -2.43 -15.79
N PHE A 60 12.60 -3.44 -14.92
CA PHE A 60 11.74 -4.63 -15.07
C PHE A 60 10.22 -4.31 -14.93
N ALA A 61 9.88 -3.20 -14.25
CA ALA A 61 8.48 -2.77 -14.12
C ALA A 61 7.83 -2.49 -15.48
N ARG A 62 8.61 -2.04 -16.48
CA ARG A 62 8.11 -1.83 -17.85
C ARG A 62 7.48 -3.09 -18.45
N GLY A 63 8.12 -4.26 -18.24
CA GLY A 63 7.57 -5.54 -18.69
C GLY A 63 6.26 -5.90 -18.00
N LEU A 64 6.19 -5.67 -16.69
CA LEU A 64 4.97 -5.88 -15.90
C LEU A 64 3.82 -4.99 -16.40
N PHE A 65 4.06 -3.71 -16.60
CA PHE A 65 3.05 -2.76 -17.11
C PHE A 65 2.55 -3.15 -18.50
N LYS A 66 3.47 -3.56 -19.38
CA LYS A 66 3.11 -4.05 -20.70
C LYS A 66 2.23 -5.31 -20.63
N MET A 67 2.57 -6.25 -19.76
CA MET A 67 1.78 -7.47 -19.55
C MET A 67 0.37 -7.14 -19.04
N MET A 68 0.25 -6.25 -18.05
CA MET A 68 -1.04 -5.84 -17.50
C MET A 68 -1.92 -5.16 -18.55
N SER A 69 -1.35 -4.33 -19.43
CA SER A 69 -2.08 -3.69 -20.53
C SER A 69 -2.68 -4.70 -21.52
N PHE A 70 -2.07 -5.86 -21.74
CA PHE A 70 -2.65 -6.92 -22.55
C PHE A 70 -3.92 -7.53 -21.96
N HIS A 71 -4.12 -7.41 -20.64
CA HIS A 71 -5.29 -7.87 -19.91
C HIS A 71 -6.31 -6.75 -19.63
N ASP A 72 -6.18 -5.62 -20.32
CA ASP A 72 -7.01 -4.42 -20.12
C ASP A 72 -7.01 -3.91 -18.66
N GLN A 73 -5.91 -4.16 -17.96
CA GLN A 73 -5.69 -3.68 -16.59
C GLN A 73 -4.60 -2.62 -16.59
N HIS A 74 -4.88 -1.52 -15.91
CA HIS A 74 -3.96 -0.38 -15.83
C HIS A 74 -3.73 0.01 -14.37
N TYR A 75 -2.47 0.27 -14.05
CA TYR A 75 -2.11 0.91 -12.80
C TYR A 75 -2.35 2.42 -12.96
N ILE A 76 -3.23 2.98 -12.16
CA ILE A 76 -3.69 4.37 -12.29
C ILE A 76 -3.43 5.23 -11.06
N PHE A 77 -3.10 4.61 -9.93
CA PHE A 77 -2.82 5.32 -8.68
C PHE A 77 -1.51 4.85 -8.06
N GLY A 78 -0.78 5.79 -7.49
CA GLY A 78 0.43 5.54 -6.72
C GLY A 78 0.71 6.66 -5.74
N ILE A 79 1.50 6.37 -4.72
CA ILE A 79 1.94 7.35 -3.72
C ILE A 79 3.45 7.54 -3.86
N ASP A 80 3.92 8.78 -3.73
CA ASP A 80 5.34 9.05 -3.53
C ASP A 80 5.74 8.49 -2.16
N PRO A 81 6.70 7.55 -2.08
CA PRO A 81 7.09 6.96 -0.80
C PRO A 81 7.59 7.99 0.23
N ALA A 82 8.14 9.12 -0.23
CA ALA A 82 8.51 10.23 0.66
C ALA A 82 7.28 10.94 1.28
N ARG A 83 6.10 10.71 0.74
CA ARG A 83 4.84 11.30 1.17
C ARG A 83 3.86 10.29 1.75
N GLY A 84 4.21 9.00 1.81
CA GLY A 84 3.31 7.92 2.24
C GLY A 84 2.68 8.18 3.61
N GLU A 85 3.48 8.49 4.61
CA GLU A 85 2.99 8.82 5.95
C GLU A 85 2.10 10.06 5.95
N ALA A 86 2.52 11.15 5.32
CA ALA A 86 1.73 12.38 5.24
C ALA A 86 0.39 12.13 4.52
N PHE A 87 0.41 11.36 3.43
CA PHE A 87 -0.79 11.01 2.67
C PHE A 87 -1.85 10.33 3.54
N VAL A 88 -1.43 9.40 4.38
CA VAL A 88 -2.33 8.65 5.28
C VAL A 88 -2.81 9.52 6.45
N ASN A 89 -1.90 10.28 7.07
CA ASN A 89 -2.22 11.15 8.21
C ASN A 89 -3.20 12.27 7.83
N GLU A 90 -3.08 12.84 6.63
CA GLU A 90 -4.00 13.84 6.08
C GLU A 90 -5.45 13.32 5.95
N ARG A 91 -5.66 12.00 5.99
CA ARG A 91 -6.98 11.33 5.92
C ARG A 91 -7.47 10.81 7.26
N GLY A 92 -6.92 11.34 8.36
CA GLY A 92 -7.39 11.07 9.71
C GLY A 92 -6.91 9.75 10.31
N LEU A 93 -5.99 9.05 9.66
CA LEU A 93 -5.38 7.82 10.17
C LEU A 93 -3.98 8.09 10.70
N ALA A 94 -3.57 7.41 11.76
CA ALA A 94 -2.22 7.50 12.30
C ALA A 94 -1.34 6.35 11.76
N VAL A 95 -0.27 6.66 11.03
CA VAL A 95 0.66 5.65 10.52
C VAL A 95 1.43 5.03 11.68
N VAL A 96 1.41 3.70 11.75
CA VAL A 96 2.22 2.88 12.66
C VAL A 96 3.53 2.49 11.99
N SER A 97 3.47 2.11 10.72
CA SER A 97 4.65 1.82 9.90
C SER A 97 4.33 1.96 8.41
N ASP A 98 5.30 2.40 7.63
CA ASP A 98 5.32 2.38 6.18
C ASP A 98 6.62 1.70 5.75
N ILE A 99 6.53 0.46 5.27
CA ILE A 99 7.69 -0.38 5.02
C ILE A 99 7.85 -0.72 3.54
N GLY A 100 9.07 -0.54 3.05
CA GLY A 100 9.48 -0.95 1.72
C GLY A 100 10.14 -2.32 1.70
N ARG A 101 10.64 -2.68 0.51
CA ARG A 101 11.26 -3.98 0.20
C ARG A 101 12.25 -4.49 1.24
N ASN A 102 13.22 -3.65 1.64
CA ASN A 102 14.31 -4.10 2.51
C ASN A 102 13.79 -4.51 3.89
N GLU A 103 12.86 -3.73 4.44
CA GLU A 103 12.26 -4.03 5.72
C GLU A 103 11.31 -5.22 5.63
N MET A 104 10.55 -5.36 4.54
CA MET A 104 9.74 -6.55 4.28
C MET A 104 10.60 -7.82 4.22
N MET A 105 11.72 -7.77 3.51
CA MET A 105 12.65 -8.90 3.43
C MET A 105 13.21 -9.25 4.80
N LYS A 106 13.66 -8.26 5.57
CA LYS A 106 14.21 -8.46 6.91
C LYS A 106 13.20 -9.06 7.87
N ARG A 107 11.97 -8.55 7.89
CA ARG A 107 10.94 -8.97 8.86
C ARG A 107 10.27 -10.30 8.52
N TYR A 108 10.02 -10.55 7.23
CA TYR A 108 9.10 -11.61 6.81
C TYR A 108 9.69 -12.62 5.84
N LEU A 109 10.78 -12.28 5.15
CA LEU A 109 11.29 -13.10 4.04
C LEU A 109 12.73 -13.57 4.25
N THR A 110 13.28 -13.37 5.45
CA THR A 110 14.58 -13.89 5.84
C THR A 110 14.42 -14.85 7.02
N GLN A 111 14.81 -16.10 6.83
CA GLN A 111 14.76 -17.13 7.88
C GLN A 111 15.85 -16.90 8.94
N SER A 112 15.75 -17.61 10.06
CA SER A 112 16.70 -17.51 11.17
C SER A 112 18.14 -17.91 10.78
N ASP A 113 18.31 -18.73 9.75
CA ASP A 113 19.60 -19.13 9.18
C ASP A 113 20.15 -18.12 8.16
N GLY A 114 19.45 -17.01 7.91
CA GLY A 114 19.82 -15.99 6.93
C GLY A 114 19.32 -16.25 5.50
N THR A 115 18.63 -17.37 5.26
CA THR A 115 18.09 -17.69 3.93
C THR A 115 16.96 -16.73 3.55
N VAL A 116 17.07 -16.08 2.39
CA VAL A 116 16.04 -15.21 1.83
C VAL A 116 15.09 -16.04 0.97
N ILE A 117 13.81 -16.12 1.39
CA ILE A 117 12.78 -16.95 0.73
C ILE A 117 11.94 -16.17 -0.31
N GLY A 118 12.13 -14.85 -0.42
CA GLY A 118 11.42 -14.03 -1.39
C GLY A 118 12.01 -12.64 -1.53
N ARG A 119 11.76 -12.01 -2.69
CA ARG A 119 12.21 -10.65 -2.98
C ARG A 119 11.08 -9.87 -3.64
N PRO A 120 10.26 -9.11 -2.86
CA PRO A 120 9.18 -8.32 -3.43
C PRO A 120 9.74 -7.23 -4.37
N PRO A 121 8.93 -6.75 -5.32
CA PRO A 121 9.31 -5.60 -6.14
C PRO A 121 9.62 -4.37 -5.27
N GLY A 122 10.68 -3.64 -5.62
CA GLY A 122 11.17 -2.52 -4.82
C GLY A 122 10.30 -1.25 -4.88
N PHE A 123 9.27 -1.25 -5.72
CA PHE A 123 8.35 -0.12 -5.92
C PHE A 123 6.99 -0.29 -5.24
N PHE A 124 6.88 -1.24 -4.31
CA PHE A 124 5.74 -1.41 -3.41
C PHE A 124 6.13 -1.10 -1.97
N HIS A 125 5.23 -0.48 -1.27
CA HIS A 125 5.25 -0.35 0.18
C HIS A 125 4.00 -0.98 0.80
N ILE A 126 4.12 -1.36 2.07
CA ILE A 126 3.00 -1.77 2.91
C ILE A 126 2.89 -0.77 4.06
N VAL A 127 1.70 -0.21 4.20
CA VAL A 127 1.37 0.70 5.32
C VAL A 127 0.54 -0.05 6.34
N HIS A 128 0.90 0.12 7.60
CA HIS A 128 0.07 -0.18 8.75
C HIS A 128 -0.34 1.14 9.41
N ALA A 129 -1.61 1.37 9.54
CA ALA A 129 -2.19 2.57 10.14
C ALA A 129 -3.29 2.20 11.13
N LYS A 130 -3.67 3.14 11.98
CA LYS A 130 -4.75 2.97 12.97
C LYS A 130 -5.65 4.19 13.00
N VAL A 131 -6.89 3.97 13.38
CA VAL A 131 -7.85 5.02 13.77
C VAL A 131 -7.44 5.55 15.15
N PRO A 132 -7.16 6.86 15.30
CA PRO A 132 -6.78 7.47 16.55
C PRO A 132 -7.79 7.30 17.70
#